data_3de8734dc5e6ee1c199dbb1810b1adea
#
_entry.id   3de8734dc5e6ee1c199dbb1810b1adea
#
_cell.length_a   1.000
_cell.length_b   1.000
_cell.length_c   1.000
_cell.angle_alpha   90.00
_cell.angle_beta   90.00
_cell.angle_gamma   90.00
#
_symmetry.space_group_name_H-M   'P 1'
#
loop_
_entity.id
_entity.type
_entity.pdbx_description
1 polymer ?
#
loop_
_entity_poly.entity_id
_entity_poly.type
_entity_poly.pdbx_seq_one_letter_code
_entity_poly.pdbx_strand_id
1 'polypeptide(L)'
;VLRVTGATPTPLVSLYRTPHTLGADRLAAVVGAASLYAKGALLVVDAGTCITYDYVDEHRRYLGGSISPGLGIRLRALHDQTAALPLVSAAGERPEVGYDTETAIRCGVLGGMEYEVAGTIAAWQTKHPQGTVCLTGGNAYRLAQGLHVQRHDCLVEIGLNYLLLHDTAATEASAHGAL
;
A
#
# COMPACT_ATOMS: atom_id res chain seq x y z
N VAL A 1 9.46 -17.64 16.90
CA VAL A 1 9.17 -17.10 15.56
C VAL A 1 7.75 -16.51 15.58
N LEU A 2 7.63 -15.21 15.40
CA LEU A 2 6.34 -14.53 15.31
C LEU A 2 5.73 -14.81 13.92
N ARG A 3 4.50 -15.31 13.88
CA ARG A 3 3.70 -15.41 12.65
C ARG A 3 2.72 -14.25 12.61
N VAL A 4 2.97 -13.29 11.75
CA VAL A 4 2.09 -12.15 11.55
C VAL A 4 0.91 -12.53 10.64
N THR A 5 -0.29 -12.15 11.06
CA THR A 5 -1.55 -12.28 10.32
C THR A 5 -2.34 -10.99 10.45
N GLY A 6 -3.41 -10.83 9.69
CA GLY A 6 -4.30 -9.66 9.83
C GLY A 6 -4.98 -9.53 11.19
N ALA A 7 -4.95 -10.57 12.02
CA ALA A 7 -5.46 -10.59 13.39
C ALA A 7 -4.38 -10.39 14.46
N THR A 8 -3.12 -10.19 14.06
CA THR A 8 -2.02 -9.95 15.01
C THR A 8 -2.29 -8.65 15.80
N PRO A 9 -2.14 -8.66 17.14
CA PRO A 9 -2.28 -7.46 17.95
C PRO A 9 -1.31 -6.36 17.50
N THR A 10 -1.79 -5.13 17.45
CA THR A 10 -1.02 -3.96 17.00
C THR A 10 -1.31 -2.77 17.89
N PRO A 11 -0.50 -1.70 17.86
CA PRO A 11 -0.79 -0.46 18.58
C PRO A 11 -1.96 0.35 17.98
N LEU A 12 -2.56 -0.15 16.90
CA LEU A 12 -3.72 0.44 16.25
C LEU A 12 -5.00 -0.27 16.67
N VAL A 13 -6.08 0.48 16.81
CA VAL A 13 -7.42 -0.10 16.97
C VAL A 13 -7.94 -0.48 15.58
N SER A 14 -8.01 -1.76 15.27
CA SER A 14 -8.52 -2.22 13.97
C SER A 14 -10.05 -2.20 13.94
N LEU A 15 -10.62 -1.49 12.95
CA LEU A 15 -12.04 -1.52 12.62
C LEU A 15 -12.32 -2.42 11.40
N TYR A 16 -11.33 -3.17 10.94
CA TYR A 16 -11.49 -4.10 9.82
C TYR A 16 -12.36 -5.28 10.23
N ARG A 17 -13.51 -5.47 9.56
CA ARG A 17 -14.55 -6.42 9.98
C ARG A 17 -14.16 -7.89 9.83
N THR A 18 -13.21 -8.20 8.96
CA THR A 18 -12.78 -9.57 8.65
C THR A 18 -11.27 -9.72 8.83
N PRO A 19 -10.74 -9.63 10.06
CA PRO A 19 -9.29 -9.63 10.30
C PRO A 19 -8.59 -10.89 9.77
N HIS A 20 -9.28 -12.03 9.70
CA HIS A 20 -8.71 -13.27 9.17
C HIS A 20 -8.44 -13.26 7.66
N THR A 21 -9.07 -12.34 6.92
CA THR A 21 -8.84 -12.16 5.47
C THR A 21 -7.96 -10.94 5.15
N LEU A 22 -7.58 -10.16 6.16
CA LEU A 22 -6.66 -9.04 5.99
C LEU A 22 -5.25 -9.57 5.69
N GLY A 23 -4.64 -9.10 4.61
CA GLY A 23 -3.26 -9.41 4.28
C GLY A 23 -2.30 -8.96 5.38
N ALA A 24 -1.36 -9.83 5.74
CA ALA A 24 -0.35 -9.53 6.75
C ALA A 24 0.59 -8.39 6.29
N ASP A 25 0.84 -8.30 5.00
CA ASP A 25 1.60 -7.22 4.34
C ASP A 25 0.92 -5.86 4.50
N ARG A 26 -0.40 -5.78 4.30
CA ARG A 26 -1.19 -4.55 4.52
C ARG A 26 -1.13 -4.11 5.98
N LEU A 27 -1.36 -5.05 6.91
CA LEU A 27 -1.26 -4.75 8.35
C LEU A 27 0.15 -4.26 8.71
N ALA A 28 1.18 -4.94 8.22
CA ALA A 28 2.56 -4.55 8.48
C ALA A 28 2.89 -3.16 7.91
N ALA A 29 2.50 -2.87 6.66
CA ALA A 29 2.71 -1.56 6.05
C ALA A 29 2.07 -0.42 6.87
N VAL A 30 0.83 -0.64 7.33
CA VAL A 30 0.10 0.33 8.17
C VAL A 30 0.76 0.53 9.52
N VAL A 31 1.20 -0.56 10.19
CA VAL A 31 1.94 -0.49 11.45
C VAL A 31 3.28 0.21 11.26
N GLY A 32 3.99 -0.07 10.16
CA GLY A 32 5.22 0.61 9.80
C GLY A 32 5.03 2.12 9.65
N ALA A 33 4.04 2.54 8.88
CA ALA A 33 3.70 3.96 8.74
C ALA A 33 3.34 4.59 10.10
N ALA A 34 2.52 3.90 10.88
CA ALA A 34 2.08 4.36 12.19
C ALA A 34 3.20 4.45 13.22
N SER A 35 4.27 3.67 13.08
CA SER A 35 5.46 3.76 13.94
C SER A 35 6.34 4.95 13.60
N LEU A 36 6.38 5.35 12.33
CA LEU A 36 7.16 6.50 11.86
C LEU A 36 6.41 7.83 12.07
N TYR A 37 5.09 7.81 11.96
CA TYR A 37 4.23 9.00 12.04
C TYR A 37 3.24 8.85 13.19
N ALA A 38 3.61 9.36 14.34
CA ALA A 38 2.83 9.20 15.59
C ALA A 38 1.54 10.03 15.63
N LYS A 39 1.41 11.07 14.79
CA LYS A 39 0.30 12.02 14.82
C LYS A 39 -0.35 12.16 13.45
N GLY A 40 -1.66 12.49 13.47
CA GLY A 40 -2.44 12.75 12.28
C GLY A 40 -2.95 11.48 11.59
N ALA A 41 -3.83 11.68 10.61
CA ALA A 41 -4.33 10.60 9.77
C ALA A 41 -3.26 10.13 8.78
N LEU A 42 -3.32 8.84 8.40
CA LEU A 42 -2.37 8.25 7.45
C LEU A 42 -3.14 7.61 6.28
N LEU A 43 -2.62 7.81 5.10
CA LEU A 43 -2.91 7.01 3.92
C LEU A 43 -1.64 6.24 3.55
N VAL A 44 -1.72 4.92 3.57
CA VAL A 44 -0.64 4.04 3.14
C VAL A 44 -0.99 3.46 1.79
N VAL A 45 -0.14 3.71 0.79
CA VAL A 45 -0.28 3.18 -0.57
C VAL A 45 0.87 2.23 -0.82
N ASP A 46 0.57 0.95 -1.03
CA ASP A 46 1.56 -0.05 -1.44
C ASP A 46 1.34 -0.39 -2.92
N ALA A 47 2.31 -0.03 -3.76
CA ALA A 47 2.29 -0.26 -5.19
C ALA A 47 3.11 -1.49 -5.59
N GLY A 48 2.64 -2.66 -5.16
CA GLY A 48 3.20 -3.97 -5.43
C GLY A 48 2.52 -4.73 -6.57
N THR A 49 2.30 -6.03 -6.38
CA THR A 49 1.51 -6.88 -7.29
C THR A 49 0.07 -6.36 -7.43
N CYS A 50 -0.54 -5.97 -6.31
CA CYS A 50 -1.71 -5.11 -6.27
C CYS A 50 -1.29 -3.70 -5.84
N ILE A 51 -2.17 -2.73 -6.00
CA ILE A 51 -2.08 -1.44 -5.33
C ILE A 51 -3.07 -1.48 -4.18
N THR A 52 -2.60 -1.32 -2.96
CA THR A 52 -3.47 -1.21 -1.80
C THR A 52 -3.47 0.21 -1.25
N TYR A 53 -4.61 0.65 -0.76
CA TYR A 53 -4.81 1.93 -0.12
C TYR A 53 -5.36 1.65 1.26
N ASP A 54 -4.62 1.97 2.31
CA ASP A 54 -4.96 1.67 3.68
C ASP A 54 -5.04 2.95 4.51
N TYR A 55 -6.11 3.11 5.28
CA TYR A 55 -6.46 4.34 5.97
C TYR A 55 -6.37 4.18 7.48
N VAL A 56 -5.67 5.10 8.14
CA VAL A 56 -5.65 5.27 9.59
C VAL A 56 -6.11 6.67 9.92
N ASP A 57 -7.04 6.80 10.85
CA ASP A 57 -7.50 8.11 11.28
C ASP A 57 -6.60 8.73 12.36
N GLU A 58 -6.91 9.97 12.75
CA GLU A 58 -6.18 10.73 13.77
C GLU A 58 -6.26 10.13 15.19
N HIS A 59 -7.19 9.19 15.41
CA HIS A 59 -7.36 8.44 16.66
C HIS A 59 -6.64 7.10 16.66
N ARG A 60 -5.75 6.87 15.70
CA ARG A 60 -5.00 5.62 15.56
C ARG A 60 -5.88 4.40 15.27
N ARG A 61 -7.02 4.60 14.60
CA ARG A 61 -7.90 3.50 14.18
C ARG A 61 -7.62 3.15 12.72
N TYR A 62 -7.32 1.87 12.48
CA TYR A 62 -7.20 1.34 11.13
C TYR A 62 -8.59 1.09 10.55
N LEU A 63 -8.95 1.82 9.53
CA LEU A 63 -10.29 1.83 8.95
C LEU A 63 -10.47 0.76 7.85
N GLY A 64 -9.39 0.13 7.41
CA GLY A 64 -9.36 -0.69 6.20
C GLY A 64 -8.96 0.14 4.99
N GLY A 65 -9.41 -0.30 3.80
CA GLY A 65 -9.00 0.38 2.58
C GLY A 65 -9.51 -0.28 1.31
N SER A 66 -8.82 -0.07 0.21
CA SER A 66 -9.16 -0.64 -1.10
C SER A 66 -7.98 -1.38 -1.73
N ILE A 67 -8.30 -2.26 -2.66
CA ILE A 67 -7.33 -3.06 -3.42
C ILE A 67 -7.63 -2.86 -4.89
N SER A 68 -6.60 -2.54 -5.66
CA SER A 68 -6.66 -2.35 -7.11
C SER A 68 -5.59 -3.21 -7.80
N PRO A 69 -5.76 -3.60 -9.06
CA PRO A 69 -4.75 -4.33 -9.79
C PRO A 69 -3.47 -3.51 -9.95
N GLY A 70 -2.30 -4.08 -9.64
CA GLY A 70 -1.01 -3.48 -9.95
C GLY A 70 -0.64 -3.64 -11.42
N LEU A 71 0.50 -3.08 -11.79
CA LEU A 71 0.97 -2.95 -13.17
C LEU A 71 0.95 -4.28 -13.94
N GLY A 72 1.55 -5.33 -13.37
CA GLY A 72 1.64 -6.62 -14.04
C GLY A 72 0.28 -7.31 -14.21
N ILE A 73 -0.64 -7.11 -13.27
CA ILE A 73 -2.01 -7.64 -13.38
C ILE A 73 -2.75 -6.94 -14.52
N ARG A 74 -2.67 -5.60 -14.61
CA ARG A 74 -3.33 -4.81 -15.66
C ARG A 74 -2.85 -5.22 -17.07
N LEU A 75 -1.54 -5.36 -17.25
CA LEU A 75 -0.97 -5.77 -18.54
C LEU A 75 -1.40 -7.19 -18.93
N ARG A 76 -1.35 -8.14 -17.98
CA ARG A 76 -1.81 -9.50 -18.22
C ARG A 76 -3.31 -9.57 -18.47
N ALA A 77 -4.12 -8.83 -17.73
CA ALA A 77 -5.57 -8.84 -17.91
C ALA A 77 -5.98 -8.40 -19.31
N LEU A 78 -5.31 -7.40 -19.90
CA LEU A 78 -5.57 -6.99 -21.28
C LEU A 78 -5.24 -8.11 -22.29
N HIS A 79 -4.13 -8.81 -22.09
CA HIS A 79 -3.75 -9.95 -22.91
C HIS A 79 -4.73 -11.12 -22.75
N ASP A 80 -4.97 -11.54 -21.51
CA ASP A 80 -5.69 -12.77 -21.19
C ASP A 80 -7.21 -12.65 -21.45
N GLN A 81 -7.77 -11.44 -21.38
CA GLN A 81 -9.22 -11.20 -21.49
C GLN A 81 -9.63 -10.61 -22.84
N THR A 82 -8.70 -10.52 -23.80
CA THR A 82 -9.02 -10.03 -25.16
C THR A 82 -8.50 -10.98 -26.23
N ALA A 83 -9.15 -10.99 -27.40
CA ALA A 83 -8.83 -11.95 -28.45
C ALA A 83 -7.49 -11.68 -29.17
N ALA A 84 -7.00 -10.43 -29.16
CA ALA A 84 -5.91 -10.01 -30.05
C ALA A 84 -4.85 -9.11 -29.43
N LEU A 85 -5.01 -8.69 -28.16
CA LEU A 85 -4.00 -7.82 -27.56
C LEU A 85 -2.76 -8.63 -27.13
N PRO A 86 -1.56 -8.18 -27.53
CA PRO A 86 -0.32 -8.83 -27.12
C PRO A 86 -0.05 -8.62 -25.63
N LEU A 87 0.73 -9.54 -25.03
CA LEU A 87 1.31 -9.29 -23.71
C LEU A 87 2.46 -8.27 -23.84
N VAL A 88 2.22 -7.07 -23.34
CA VAL A 88 3.14 -5.94 -23.47
C VAL A 88 3.99 -5.79 -22.21
N SER A 89 5.29 -5.52 -22.40
CA SER A 89 6.18 -5.13 -21.32
C SER A 89 5.89 -3.70 -20.83
N ALA A 90 6.03 -3.48 -19.53
CA ALA A 90 5.99 -2.14 -18.95
C ALA A 90 7.16 -1.24 -19.39
N ALA A 91 8.26 -1.86 -19.82
CA ALA A 91 9.39 -1.15 -20.41
C ALA A 91 9.14 -0.88 -21.89
N GLY A 92 9.64 0.25 -22.38
CA GLY A 92 9.51 0.68 -23.75
C GLY A 92 8.96 2.09 -23.87
N GLU A 93 8.73 2.51 -25.09
CA GLU A 93 8.26 3.85 -25.38
C GLU A 93 6.83 4.06 -24.87
N ARG A 94 6.63 5.22 -24.26
CA ARG A 94 5.33 5.69 -23.76
C ARG A 94 5.15 7.16 -24.18
N PRO A 95 4.65 7.40 -25.38
CA PRO A 95 4.29 8.75 -25.82
C PRO A 95 3.08 9.29 -25.05
N GLU A 96 2.74 10.56 -25.25
CA GLU A 96 1.53 11.15 -24.70
C GLU A 96 0.27 10.46 -25.26
N VAL A 97 0.27 10.16 -26.55
CA VAL A 97 -0.78 9.41 -27.24
C VAL A 97 -0.16 8.21 -27.94
N GLY A 98 -0.64 7.01 -27.62
CA GLY A 98 -0.17 5.78 -28.27
C GLY A 98 -0.54 5.76 -29.76
N TYR A 99 0.41 5.42 -30.61
CA TYR A 99 0.27 5.39 -32.07
C TYR A 99 0.31 3.98 -32.64
N ASP A 100 0.52 2.97 -31.83
CA ASP A 100 0.37 1.55 -32.12
C ASP A 100 -0.21 0.80 -30.93
N THR A 101 -0.49 -0.50 -31.07
CA THR A 101 -1.13 -1.29 -30.03
C THR A 101 -0.29 -1.35 -28.75
N GLU A 102 1.02 -1.51 -28.85
CA GLU A 102 1.88 -1.62 -27.67
C GLU A 102 2.00 -0.29 -26.91
N THR A 103 2.22 0.82 -27.63
CA THR A 103 2.30 2.15 -27.01
C THR A 103 0.94 2.55 -26.44
N ALA A 104 -0.17 2.22 -27.11
CA ALA A 104 -1.52 2.48 -26.60
C ALA A 104 -1.79 1.72 -25.29
N ILE A 105 -1.41 0.45 -25.21
CA ILE A 105 -1.51 -0.36 -23.97
C ILE A 105 -0.65 0.26 -22.87
N ARG A 106 0.60 0.63 -23.15
CA ARG A 106 1.48 1.28 -22.14
C ARG A 106 0.91 2.60 -21.65
N CYS A 107 0.43 3.46 -22.56
CA CYS A 107 -0.20 4.73 -22.19
C CYS A 107 -1.42 4.53 -21.31
N GLY A 108 -2.32 3.62 -21.68
CA GLY A 108 -3.54 3.35 -20.93
C GLY A 108 -3.28 2.74 -19.57
N VAL A 109 -2.42 1.71 -19.49
CA VAL A 109 -2.15 0.98 -18.24
C VAL A 109 -1.34 1.82 -17.27
N LEU A 110 -0.20 2.38 -17.69
CA LEU A 110 0.67 3.17 -16.81
C LEU A 110 0.01 4.49 -16.44
N GLY A 111 -0.56 5.21 -17.42
CA GLY A 111 -1.27 6.46 -17.16
C GLY A 111 -2.49 6.27 -16.28
N GLY A 112 -3.31 5.24 -16.55
CA GLY A 112 -4.46 4.92 -15.72
C GLY A 112 -4.08 4.62 -14.27
N MET A 113 -2.98 3.90 -14.05
CA MET A 113 -2.45 3.63 -12.71
C MET A 113 -1.97 4.91 -12.01
N GLU A 114 -1.25 5.79 -12.72
CA GLU A 114 -0.78 7.08 -12.19
C GLU A 114 -1.95 8.00 -11.83
N TYR A 115 -2.95 8.10 -12.69
CA TYR A 115 -4.16 8.90 -12.42
C TYR A 115 -4.98 8.35 -11.26
N GLU A 116 -5.11 7.04 -11.13
CA GLU A 116 -5.79 6.41 -10.01
C GLU A 116 -5.12 6.76 -8.68
N VAL A 117 -3.79 6.59 -8.61
CA VAL A 117 -3.04 6.86 -7.38
C VAL A 117 -3.05 8.34 -7.06
N ALA A 118 -2.76 9.21 -8.03
CA ALA A 118 -2.77 10.66 -7.85
C ALA A 118 -4.16 11.17 -7.44
N GLY A 119 -5.22 10.69 -8.09
CA GLY A 119 -6.60 11.05 -7.76
C GLY A 119 -7.01 10.61 -6.36
N THR A 120 -6.65 9.39 -5.96
CA THR A 120 -6.92 8.87 -4.62
C THR A 120 -6.21 9.70 -3.54
N ILE A 121 -4.93 10.01 -3.76
CA ILE A 121 -4.14 10.83 -2.83
C ILE A 121 -4.73 12.24 -2.72
N ALA A 122 -5.02 12.89 -3.84
CA ALA A 122 -5.59 14.25 -3.87
C ALA A 122 -6.95 14.32 -3.16
N ALA A 123 -7.84 13.36 -3.44
CA ALA A 123 -9.15 13.28 -2.80
C ALA A 123 -9.04 13.07 -1.28
N TRP A 124 -8.06 12.27 -0.84
CA TRP A 124 -7.82 12.04 0.58
C TRP A 124 -7.19 13.26 1.26
N GLN A 125 -6.18 13.90 0.65
CA GLN A 125 -5.51 15.09 1.19
C GLN A 125 -6.47 16.28 1.34
N THR A 126 -7.46 16.39 0.47
CA THR A 126 -8.51 17.40 0.59
C THR A 126 -9.29 17.26 1.91
N LYS A 127 -9.52 16.03 2.38
CA LYS A 127 -10.23 15.74 3.64
C LYS A 127 -9.29 15.76 4.85
N HIS A 128 -8.02 15.49 4.64
CA HIS A 128 -6.99 15.35 5.67
C HIS A 128 -5.77 16.22 5.33
N PRO A 129 -5.90 17.57 5.34
CA PRO A 129 -4.83 18.49 4.89
C PRO A 129 -3.56 18.42 5.73
N GLN A 130 -3.63 17.89 6.96
CA GLN A 130 -2.50 17.65 7.86
C GLN A 130 -2.10 16.16 7.92
N GLY A 131 -2.74 15.32 7.12
CA GLY A 131 -2.47 13.89 7.10
C GLY A 131 -1.19 13.56 6.30
N THR A 132 -0.59 12.42 6.60
CA THR A 132 0.61 11.93 5.91
C THR A 132 0.25 10.81 4.93
N VAL A 133 0.73 10.92 3.70
CA VAL A 133 0.66 9.86 2.69
C VAL A 133 1.99 9.14 2.66
N CYS A 134 1.99 7.84 2.95
CA CYS A 134 3.13 6.96 2.81
C CYS A 134 2.98 6.12 1.54
N LEU A 135 4.00 6.10 0.70
CA LEU A 135 4.04 5.33 -0.54
C LEU A 135 5.17 4.31 -0.49
N THR A 136 4.84 3.05 -0.72
CA THR A 136 5.78 1.91 -0.73
C THR A 136 5.51 0.97 -1.90
N GLY A 137 6.27 -0.11 -1.99
CA GLY A 137 6.16 -1.11 -3.04
C GLY A 137 7.05 -0.88 -4.25
N GLY A 138 7.27 -1.91 -5.05
CA GLY A 138 8.24 -1.90 -6.15
C GLY A 138 7.95 -0.90 -7.28
N ASN A 139 6.72 -0.40 -7.41
CA ASN A 139 6.34 0.62 -8.38
C ASN A 139 6.24 2.04 -7.78
N ALA A 140 6.52 2.21 -6.48
CA ALA A 140 6.42 3.48 -5.79
C ALA A 140 7.25 4.60 -6.44
N TYR A 141 8.45 4.27 -6.96
CA TYR A 141 9.34 5.24 -7.60
C TYR A 141 8.72 5.89 -8.85
N ARG A 142 7.84 5.17 -9.57
CA ARG A 142 7.11 5.71 -10.73
C ARG A 142 5.98 6.63 -10.31
N LEU A 143 5.29 6.26 -9.23
CA LEU A 143 4.07 6.92 -8.77
C LEU A 143 4.33 8.13 -7.87
N ALA A 144 5.51 8.23 -7.26
CA ALA A 144 5.86 9.34 -6.38
C ALA A 144 6.12 10.67 -7.11
N GLN A 145 6.34 10.64 -8.43
CA GLN A 145 6.72 11.83 -9.19
C GLN A 145 5.62 12.89 -9.14
N GLY A 146 5.99 14.10 -8.69
CA GLY A 146 5.06 15.23 -8.60
C GLY A 146 4.01 15.14 -7.49
N LEU A 147 4.05 14.11 -6.63
CA LEU A 147 3.12 13.95 -5.52
C LEU A 147 3.76 14.34 -4.18
N HIS A 148 2.97 14.94 -3.31
CA HIS A 148 3.36 15.26 -1.93
C HIS A 148 3.17 14.02 -1.06
N VAL A 149 4.17 13.11 -1.08
CA VAL A 149 4.13 11.81 -0.39
C VAL A 149 5.47 11.50 0.28
N GLN A 150 5.43 10.69 1.33
CA GLN A 150 6.62 10.13 1.98
C GLN A 150 6.87 8.74 1.40
N ARG A 151 7.94 8.58 0.62
CA ARG A 151 8.30 7.29 0.04
C ARG A 151 9.16 6.49 1.01
N HIS A 152 8.78 5.23 1.22
CA HIS A 152 9.50 4.26 2.04
C HIS A 152 9.65 2.95 1.28
N ASP A 153 10.87 2.55 0.98
CA ASP A 153 11.11 1.34 0.19
C ASP A 153 10.88 0.04 1.01
N CYS A 154 10.99 0.11 2.35
CA CYS A 154 10.90 -1.03 3.28
C CYS A 154 9.81 -0.85 4.34
N LEU A 155 8.65 -0.31 4.00
CA LEU A 155 7.61 0.02 5.00
C LEU A 155 7.01 -1.22 5.67
N VAL A 156 6.86 -2.31 4.91
CA VAL A 156 6.39 -3.61 5.42
C VAL A 156 7.38 -4.18 6.44
N GLU A 157 8.68 -4.16 6.11
CA GLU A 157 9.74 -4.65 6.97
C GLU A 157 9.85 -3.83 8.26
N ILE A 158 9.69 -2.51 8.18
CA ILE A 158 9.64 -1.63 9.34
C ILE A 158 8.48 -2.05 10.26
N GLY A 159 7.31 -2.31 9.70
CA GLY A 159 6.15 -2.75 10.45
C GLY A 159 6.31 -4.14 11.08
N LEU A 160 6.89 -5.09 10.34
CA LEU A 160 7.18 -6.43 10.86
C LEU A 160 8.19 -6.36 12.02
N ASN A 161 9.24 -5.56 11.88
CA ASN A 161 10.21 -5.35 12.96
C ASN A 161 9.56 -4.70 14.19
N TYR A 162 8.69 -3.71 13.99
CA TYR A 162 7.95 -3.08 15.08
C TYR A 162 7.09 -4.10 15.83
N LEU A 163 6.32 -4.94 15.11
CA LEU A 163 5.49 -5.99 15.71
C LEU A 163 6.32 -7.02 16.48
N LEU A 164 7.47 -7.42 15.96
CA LEU A 164 8.39 -8.36 16.62
C LEU A 164 8.90 -7.82 17.95
N LEU A 165 9.31 -6.55 17.98
CA LEU A 165 9.82 -5.92 19.21
C LEU A 165 8.73 -5.77 20.28
N HIS A 166 7.49 -5.50 19.87
CA HIS A 166 6.37 -5.40 20.80
C HIS A 166 5.89 -6.77 21.32
N ASP A 167 5.97 -7.82 20.52
CA ASP A 167 5.63 -9.19 20.94
C ASP A 167 6.63 -9.69 22.00
N THR A 168 7.93 -9.43 21.82
CA THR A 168 8.96 -9.79 22.79
C THR A 168 8.80 -9.04 24.10
N ALA A 169 8.51 -7.75 24.07
CA ALA A 169 8.28 -6.94 25.28
C ALA A 169 7.05 -7.41 26.09
N ALA A 170 5.96 -7.79 25.41
CA ALA A 170 4.76 -8.34 26.04
C ALA A 170 5.05 -9.70 26.72
N THR A 171 5.88 -10.54 26.09
CA THR A 171 6.28 -11.84 26.61
C THR A 171 7.18 -11.71 27.84
N GLU A 172 8.12 -10.77 27.84
CA GLU A 172 9.02 -10.49 28.98
C GLU A 172 8.25 -9.90 30.17
N ALA A 173 7.31 -8.97 29.93
CA ALA A 173 6.47 -8.40 30.98
C ALA A 173 5.59 -9.46 31.65
N SER A 174 5.07 -10.41 30.91
CA SER A 174 4.29 -11.53 31.43
C SER A 174 5.13 -12.51 32.26
N ALA A 175 6.40 -12.70 31.89
CA ALA A 175 7.33 -13.57 32.62
C ALA A 175 7.79 -12.96 33.96
N HIS A 176 7.89 -11.65 34.11
CA HIS A 176 8.27 -10.95 35.32
C HIS A 176 7.12 -10.66 36.28
N GLY A 177 5.88 -10.74 35.83
CA GLY A 177 4.68 -10.56 36.65
C GLY A 177 4.18 -11.84 37.32
N ALA A 178 4.86 -12.98 37.11
CA ALA A 178 4.50 -14.29 37.66
C ALA A 178 5.45 -14.76 38.79
N LEU A 179 6.24 -13.87 39.36
CA LEU A 179 7.03 -14.03 40.59
C LEU A 179 6.46 -13.11 41.66
#